data_533ac4577d66718f817818ea6ba6a26a
#
_entry.id   533ac4577d66718f817818ea6ba6a26a
#
_cell.length_a   1.000
_cell.length_b   1.000
_cell.length_c   1.000
_cell.angle_alpha   90.00
_cell.angle_beta   90.00
_cell.angle_gamma   90.00
#
_symmetry.space_group_name_H-M   'P 1'
#
loop_
_entity.id
_entity.type
_entity.pdbx_description
1 polymer ?
#
loop_
_entity_poly.entity_id
_entity_poly.type
_entity_poly.pdbx_seq_one_letter_code
_entity_poly.pdbx_strand_id
1 'polypeptide(L)'
;MPSSVANATSLLTVQNLGVMGWGEAFALQSELVAARKAGEISDRLLFVEHPHVVTMGRNGDGRYLLASPELLERSGIAYFETDRGGDVTYHGPGQIVGYPILDLRDWKRDVGAYVRAIEEVLIQTLAQFGITATREKGATGVWVDGAKVAAIGVHISRSEEHTSELQS
;
A
#
# COMPACT_ATOMS: atom_id res chain seq x y z
N MET A 1 29.08 -31.38 7.92
CA MET A 1 29.26 -29.95 7.98
C MET A 1 27.88 -29.31 7.78
N PRO A 2 27.21 -28.76 8.78
CA PRO A 2 25.96 -28.11 8.60
C PRO A 2 26.23 -26.71 8.00
N SER A 3 25.71 -26.46 6.82
CA SER A 3 25.71 -25.15 6.17
C SER A 3 24.90 -24.18 7.03
N SER A 4 25.59 -23.26 7.66
CA SER A 4 25.00 -22.09 8.30
C SER A 4 24.36 -21.24 7.21
N VAL A 5 23.04 -21.36 7.02
CA VAL A 5 22.27 -20.37 6.28
C VAL A 5 22.24 -19.14 7.20
N ALA A 6 23.14 -18.20 6.93
CA ALA A 6 23.07 -16.89 7.52
C ALA A 6 21.72 -16.29 7.14
N ASN A 7 20.85 -16.11 8.12
CA ASN A 7 19.62 -15.34 7.97
C ASN A 7 20.04 -13.90 7.66
N ALA A 8 20.12 -13.57 6.37
CA ALA A 8 20.38 -12.21 5.95
C ALA A 8 19.23 -11.35 6.51
N THR A 9 19.51 -10.58 7.54
CA THR A 9 18.56 -9.64 8.11
C THR A 9 18.22 -8.65 7.00
N SER A 10 17.04 -8.77 6.40
CA SER A 10 16.56 -7.86 5.38
C SER A 10 16.47 -6.47 6.01
N LEU A 11 17.26 -5.53 5.49
CA LEU A 11 17.26 -4.15 5.99
C LEU A 11 16.06 -3.42 5.41
N LEU A 12 15.16 -2.97 6.29
CA LEU A 12 14.07 -2.07 5.94
C LEU A 12 14.50 -0.62 6.21
N THR A 13 14.56 0.20 5.17
CA THR A 13 14.78 1.64 5.34
C THR A 13 13.44 2.35 5.40
N VAL A 14 13.22 3.11 6.47
CA VAL A 14 11.99 3.91 6.67
C VAL A 14 12.29 5.36 6.31
N GLN A 15 11.41 5.97 5.51
CA GLN A 15 11.50 7.37 5.11
C GLN A 15 10.18 8.09 5.40
N ASN A 16 10.26 9.26 6.01
CA ASN A 16 9.12 10.17 6.15
C ASN A 16 9.24 11.26 5.09
N LEU A 17 8.27 11.33 4.19
CA LEU A 17 8.24 12.26 3.07
C LEU A 17 7.49 13.57 3.40
N GLY A 18 6.89 13.65 4.61
CA GLY A 18 6.04 14.78 4.98
C GLY A 18 4.79 14.87 4.12
N VAL A 19 4.39 16.09 3.77
CA VAL A 19 3.25 16.35 2.88
C VAL A 19 3.72 16.35 1.43
N MET A 20 3.13 15.48 0.61
CA MET A 20 3.52 15.30 -0.80
C MET A 20 2.29 14.99 -1.66
N GLY A 21 2.22 15.55 -2.86
CA GLY A 21 1.18 15.26 -3.84
C GLY A 21 1.17 13.78 -4.22
N TRP A 22 -0.02 13.21 -4.47
CA TRP A 22 -0.12 11.78 -4.77
C TRP A 22 0.64 11.39 -6.05
N GLY A 23 0.56 12.21 -7.12
CA GLY A 23 1.28 11.95 -8.37
C GLY A 23 2.81 11.94 -8.19
N GLU A 24 3.34 12.85 -7.38
CA GLU A 24 4.76 12.90 -7.05
C GLU A 24 5.19 11.66 -6.23
N ALA A 25 4.41 11.30 -5.22
CA ALA A 25 4.66 10.09 -4.41
C ALA A 25 4.57 8.81 -5.26
N PHE A 26 3.65 8.75 -6.23
CA PHE A 26 3.53 7.61 -7.14
C PHE A 26 4.74 7.49 -8.09
N ALA A 27 5.24 8.60 -8.61
CA ALA A 27 6.46 8.61 -9.41
C ALA A 27 7.66 8.09 -8.62
N LEU A 28 7.85 8.59 -7.40
CA LEU A 28 8.91 8.11 -6.49
C LEU A 28 8.76 6.60 -6.18
N GLN A 29 7.54 6.12 -5.90
CA GLN A 29 7.30 4.70 -5.69
C GLN A 29 7.72 3.87 -6.91
N SER A 30 7.39 4.32 -8.13
CA SER A 30 7.74 3.62 -9.36
C SER A 30 9.25 3.50 -9.55
N GLU A 31 10.00 4.56 -9.26
CA GLU A 31 11.47 4.56 -9.29
C GLU A 31 12.05 3.60 -8.26
N LEU A 32 11.55 3.64 -7.02
CA LEU A 32 12.02 2.77 -5.95
C LEU A 32 11.67 1.29 -6.20
N VAL A 33 10.53 1.00 -6.80
CA VAL A 33 10.15 -0.37 -7.20
C VAL A 33 11.13 -0.87 -8.28
N ALA A 34 11.47 -0.05 -9.26
CA ALA A 34 12.44 -0.41 -10.30
C ALA A 34 13.83 -0.68 -9.70
N ALA A 35 14.33 0.22 -8.84
CA ALA A 35 15.61 0.06 -8.15
C ALA A 35 15.63 -1.17 -7.22
N ARG A 36 14.51 -1.45 -6.53
CA ARG A 36 14.40 -2.64 -5.67
C ARG A 36 14.42 -3.94 -6.47
N LYS A 37 13.73 -3.97 -7.63
CA LYS A 37 13.77 -5.11 -8.56
C LYS A 37 15.17 -5.35 -9.13
N ALA A 38 15.90 -4.29 -9.43
CA ALA A 38 17.29 -4.35 -9.90
C ALA A 38 18.27 -4.77 -8.77
N GLY A 39 17.82 -4.83 -7.52
CA GLY A 39 18.68 -5.16 -6.37
C GLY A 39 19.59 -3.99 -5.94
N GLU A 40 19.36 -2.79 -6.44
CA GLU A 40 20.17 -1.60 -6.17
C GLU A 40 19.90 -1.01 -4.78
N ILE A 41 18.71 -1.27 -4.24
CA ILE A 41 18.30 -0.80 -2.91
C ILE A 41 17.71 -1.93 -2.08
N SER A 42 17.72 -1.76 -0.75
CA SER A 42 16.99 -2.61 0.20
C SER A 42 15.51 -2.27 0.22
N ASP A 43 14.72 -3.04 0.97
CA ASP A 43 13.31 -2.78 1.20
C ASP A 43 13.08 -1.36 1.74
N ARG A 44 11.95 -0.74 1.36
CA ARG A 44 11.56 0.61 1.77
C ARG A 44 10.19 0.62 2.41
N LEU A 45 10.01 1.49 3.38
CA LEU A 45 8.71 1.91 3.89
C LEU A 45 8.66 3.44 3.86
N LEU A 46 7.77 3.99 3.04
CA LEU A 46 7.58 5.43 2.94
C LEU A 46 6.35 5.81 3.74
N PHE A 47 6.46 6.85 4.56
CA PHE A 47 5.32 7.52 5.18
C PHE A 47 5.10 8.87 4.52
N VAL A 48 3.84 9.16 4.22
CA VAL A 48 3.45 10.42 3.56
C VAL A 48 2.06 10.84 4.03
N GLU A 49 1.82 12.13 4.06
CA GLU A 49 0.50 12.75 4.14
C GLU A 49 0.17 13.38 2.78
N HIS A 50 -0.98 13.07 2.22
CA HIS A 50 -1.41 13.65 0.95
C HIS A 50 -2.34 14.83 1.16
N PRO A 51 -2.28 15.87 0.32
CA PRO A 51 -3.41 16.77 0.11
C PRO A 51 -4.65 15.98 -0.32
N HIS A 52 -5.80 16.64 -0.36
CA HIS A 52 -7.05 15.99 -0.75
C HIS A 52 -6.92 15.31 -2.12
N VAL A 53 -7.09 14.00 -2.15
CA VAL A 53 -7.02 13.20 -3.37
C VAL A 53 -7.95 11.99 -3.28
N VAL A 54 -8.62 11.70 -4.38
CA VAL A 54 -9.37 10.45 -4.59
C VAL A 54 -8.60 9.59 -5.58
N THR A 55 -8.40 8.35 -5.25
CA THR A 55 -7.81 7.37 -6.16
C THR A 55 -8.81 6.25 -6.46
N MET A 56 -8.93 5.89 -7.72
CA MET A 56 -9.73 4.76 -8.19
C MET A 56 -8.82 3.55 -8.39
N GLY A 57 -9.07 2.47 -7.69
CA GLY A 57 -8.36 1.21 -7.87
C GLY A 57 -8.88 0.41 -9.06
N ARG A 58 -8.15 -0.62 -9.45
CA ARG A 58 -8.44 -1.46 -10.63
C ARG A 58 -9.82 -2.13 -10.62
N ASN A 59 -10.38 -2.39 -9.44
CA ASN A 59 -11.69 -3.04 -9.29
C ASN A 59 -12.83 -2.04 -9.16
N GLY A 60 -12.54 -0.73 -9.21
CA GLY A 60 -13.54 0.32 -9.12
C GLY A 60 -14.33 0.46 -10.42
N ASP A 61 -15.65 0.48 -10.31
CA ASP A 61 -16.56 0.72 -11.42
C ASP A 61 -17.23 2.11 -11.35
N GLY A 62 -16.74 2.96 -10.46
CA GLY A 62 -17.21 4.33 -10.27
C GLY A 62 -18.50 4.46 -9.46
N ARG A 63 -19.19 3.36 -9.10
CA ARG A 63 -20.48 3.43 -8.38
C ARG A 63 -20.39 4.08 -7.00
N TYR A 64 -19.23 4.04 -6.38
CA TYR A 64 -18.97 4.66 -5.07
C TYR A 64 -18.33 6.04 -5.19
N LEU A 65 -18.02 6.50 -6.41
CA LEU A 65 -17.56 7.85 -6.66
C LEU A 65 -18.79 8.76 -6.84
N LEU A 66 -19.23 9.37 -5.75
CA LEU A 66 -20.47 10.19 -5.74
C LEU A 66 -20.30 11.56 -6.42
N ALA A 67 -19.07 12.01 -6.61
CA ALA A 67 -18.74 13.26 -7.27
C ALA A 67 -18.12 13.00 -8.64
N SER A 68 -18.50 13.80 -9.65
CA SER A 68 -17.82 13.72 -10.94
C SER A 68 -16.37 14.24 -10.85
N PRO A 69 -15.46 13.81 -11.73
CA PRO A 69 -14.09 14.33 -11.77
C PRO A 69 -14.03 15.85 -11.82
N GLU A 70 -14.92 16.49 -12.58
CA GLU A 70 -14.99 17.96 -12.69
C GLU A 70 -15.42 18.62 -11.37
N LEU A 71 -16.31 17.97 -10.60
CA LEU A 71 -16.70 18.46 -9.28
C LEU A 71 -15.55 18.33 -8.28
N LEU A 72 -14.81 17.22 -8.31
CA LEU A 72 -13.62 17.03 -7.49
C LEU A 72 -12.57 18.12 -7.78
N GLU A 73 -12.27 18.35 -9.05
CA GLU A 73 -11.31 19.37 -9.48
C GLU A 73 -11.72 20.78 -8.99
N ARG A 74 -12.99 21.16 -9.19
CA ARG A 74 -13.54 22.43 -8.70
C ARG A 74 -13.50 22.57 -7.17
N SER A 75 -13.50 21.44 -6.46
CA SER A 75 -13.38 21.39 -5.00
C SER A 75 -11.92 21.33 -4.52
N GLY A 76 -10.94 21.40 -5.44
CA GLY A 76 -9.52 21.29 -5.11
C GLY A 76 -9.09 19.89 -4.71
N ILE A 77 -9.84 18.86 -5.10
CA ILE A 77 -9.57 17.46 -4.81
C ILE A 77 -9.00 16.81 -6.07
N ALA A 78 -7.76 16.33 -6.01
CA ALA A 78 -7.15 15.63 -7.12
C ALA A 78 -7.81 14.25 -7.34
N TYR A 79 -7.84 13.79 -8.59
CA TYR A 79 -8.36 12.46 -8.94
C TYR A 79 -7.35 11.70 -9.79
N PHE A 80 -7.10 10.42 -9.44
CA PHE A 80 -6.22 9.54 -10.19
C PHE A 80 -6.81 8.14 -10.32
N GLU A 81 -6.65 7.54 -11.48
CA GLU A 81 -6.83 6.10 -11.68
C GLU A 81 -5.53 5.37 -11.40
N THR A 82 -5.61 4.20 -10.75
CA THR A 82 -4.46 3.45 -10.27
C THR A 82 -4.63 1.96 -10.55
N ASP A 83 -3.52 1.25 -10.56
CA ASP A 83 -3.45 -0.20 -10.75
C ASP A 83 -3.44 -1.02 -9.44
N ARG A 84 -3.57 -0.35 -8.27
CA ARG A 84 -3.72 -1.05 -6.99
C ARG A 84 -5.02 -1.84 -6.92
N GLY A 85 -5.05 -2.89 -6.11
CA GLY A 85 -6.29 -3.58 -5.76
C GLY A 85 -7.25 -2.68 -4.99
N GLY A 86 -8.53 -3.05 -5.00
CA GLY A 86 -9.61 -2.31 -4.34
C GLY A 86 -10.34 -1.36 -5.27
N ASP A 87 -11.25 -0.58 -4.70
CA ASP A 87 -12.14 0.38 -5.34
C ASP A 87 -11.65 1.81 -5.07
N VAL A 88 -12.58 2.76 -4.90
CA VAL A 88 -12.28 4.14 -4.57
C VAL A 88 -11.65 4.28 -3.18
N THR A 89 -10.68 5.15 -3.06
CA THR A 89 -10.05 5.54 -1.79
C THR A 89 -9.84 7.05 -1.77
N TYR A 90 -10.12 7.66 -0.62
CA TYR A 90 -9.80 9.05 -0.37
C TYR A 90 -8.58 9.15 0.55
N HIS A 91 -7.68 10.08 0.23
CA HIS A 91 -6.62 10.51 1.12
C HIS A 91 -6.72 12.02 1.35
N GLY A 92 -6.33 12.47 2.54
CA GLY A 92 -6.37 13.88 2.87
C GLY A 92 -5.56 14.21 4.12
N PRO A 93 -5.47 15.50 4.47
CA PRO A 93 -4.74 16.00 5.62
C PRO A 93 -5.09 15.26 6.92
N GLY A 94 -4.06 14.93 7.71
CA GLY A 94 -4.19 14.15 8.94
C GLY A 94 -4.23 12.64 8.75
N GLN A 95 -4.31 12.12 7.51
CA GLN A 95 -4.23 10.71 7.24
C GLN A 95 -2.79 10.28 6.94
N ILE A 96 -2.27 9.35 7.74
CA ILE A 96 -0.96 8.74 7.48
C ILE A 96 -1.10 7.68 6.40
N VAL A 97 -0.33 7.79 5.34
CA VAL A 97 -0.27 6.78 4.28
C VAL A 97 1.10 6.12 4.32
N GLY A 98 1.12 4.78 4.36
CA GLY A 98 2.34 3.97 4.32
C GLY A 98 2.46 3.24 2.99
N TYR A 99 3.59 3.36 2.32
CA TYR A 99 3.92 2.65 1.09
C TYR A 99 5.08 1.68 1.32
N PRO A 100 4.80 0.41 1.65
CA PRO A 100 5.85 -0.61 1.71
C PRO A 100 6.24 -1.04 0.28
N ILE A 101 7.54 -1.00 -0.01
CA ILE A 101 8.16 -1.48 -1.25
C ILE A 101 9.10 -2.60 -0.83
N LEU A 102 8.60 -3.82 -0.91
CA LEU A 102 9.23 -5.01 -0.35
C LEU A 102 9.43 -6.08 -1.42
N ASP A 103 10.50 -6.83 -1.27
CA ASP A 103 10.70 -8.06 -2.04
C ASP A 103 10.13 -9.26 -1.26
N LEU A 104 9.05 -9.83 -1.78
CA LEU A 104 8.36 -10.95 -1.13
C LEU A 104 8.94 -12.33 -1.52
N ARG A 105 9.98 -12.40 -2.37
CA ARG A 105 10.55 -13.67 -2.84
C ARG A 105 11.14 -14.51 -1.70
N ASP A 106 11.77 -13.81 -0.75
CA ASP A 106 12.44 -14.44 0.40
C ASP A 106 11.54 -14.66 1.63
N TRP A 107 10.27 -14.21 1.55
CA TRP A 107 9.32 -14.34 2.64
C TRP A 107 8.20 -15.36 2.32
N LYS A 108 7.15 -14.93 1.66
CA LYS A 108 6.05 -15.77 1.18
C LYS A 108 5.48 -15.19 -0.11
N ARG A 109 5.34 -16.03 -1.13
CA ARG A 109 4.67 -15.65 -2.38
C ARG A 109 3.14 -15.80 -2.27
N ASP A 110 2.57 -15.28 -1.19
CA ASP A 110 1.15 -15.34 -0.84
C ASP A 110 0.65 -13.94 -0.50
N VAL A 111 -0.11 -13.37 -1.41
CA VAL A 111 -0.68 -12.02 -1.28
C VAL A 111 -1.63 -11.93 -0.07
N GLY A 112 -2.42 -12.97 0.18
CA GLY A 112 -3.32 -13.01 1.33
C GLY A 112 -2.56 -13.01 2.66
N ALA A 113 -1.47 -13.78 2.74
CA ALA A 113 -0.60 -13.77 3.92
C ALA A 113 0.08 -12.42 4.11
N TYR A 114 0.51 -11.77 3.01
CA TYR A 114 1.11 -10.43 3.06
C TYR A 114 0.14 -9.37 3.59
N VAL A 115 -1.07 -9.33 3.06
CA VAL A 115 -2.11 -8.41 3.52
C VAL A 115 -2.42 -8.63 5.01
N ARG A 116 -2.55 -9.90 5.45
CA ARG A 116 -2.77 -10.22 6.86
C ARG A 116 -1.61 -9.79 7.76
N ALA A 117 -0.38 -9.85 7.27
CA ALA A 117 0.78 -9.35 8.00
C ALA A 117 0.73 -7.82 8.17
N ILE A 118 0.31 -7.08 7.14
CA ILE A 118 0.10 -5.63 7.24
C ILE A 118 -1.00 -5.32 8.26
N GLU A 119 -2.13 -6.02 8.22
CA GLU A 119 -3.20 -5.86 9.21
C GLU A 119 -2.69 -6.11 10.63
N GLU A 120 -1.87 -7.14 10.83
CA GLU A 120 -1.27 -7.44 12.15
C GLU A 120 -0.37 -6.32 12.64
N VAL A 121 0.50 -5.79 11.77
CA VAL A 121 1.37 -4.65 12.12
C VAL A 121 0.53 -3.44 12.54
N LEU A 122 -0.54 -3.14 11.81
CA LEU A 122 -1.44 -2.02 12.14
C LEU A 122 -2.16 -2.24 13.48
N ILE A 123 -2.67 -3.45 13.75
CA ILE A 123 -3.33 -3.80 15.00
C ILE A 123 -2.35 -3.66 16.18
N GLN A 124 -1.14 -4.20 16.05
CA GLN A 124 -0.11 -4.10 17.08
C GLN A 124 0.33 -2.65 17.30
N THR A 125 0.42 -1.86 16.23
CA THR A 125 0.74 -0.43 16.34
C THR A 125 -0.33 0.32 17.11
N LEU A 126 -1.61 0.13 16.78
CA LEU A 126 -2.73 0.75 17.49
C LEU A 126 -2.77 0.35 18.97
N ALA A 127 -2.44 -0.91 19.27
CA ALA A 127 -2.36 -1.39 20.66
C ALA A 127 -1.31 -0.65 21.49
N GLN A 128 -0.20 -0.17 20.89
CA GLN A 128 0.78 0.66 21.59
C GLN A 128 0.20 2.00 22.07
N PHE A 129 -0.89 2.45 21.44
CA PHE A 129 -1.63 3.66 21.83
C PHE A 129 -2.87 3.35 22.68
N GLY A 130 -3.02 2.11 23.14
CA GLY A 130 -4.17 1.68 23.94
C GLY A 130 -5.46 1.49 23.13
N ILE A 131 -5.36 1.41 21.80
CA ILE A 131 -6.50 1.25 20.90
C ILE A 131 -6.65 -0.23 20.54
N THR A 132 -7.79 -0.82 20.86
CA THR A 132 -8.12 -2.20 20.49
C THR A 132 -8.71 -2.23 19.08
N ALA A 133 -8.00 -2.83 18.17
CA ALA A 133 -8.40 -2.94 16.76
C ALA A 133 -8.60 -4.41 16.35
N THR A 134 -9.46 -4.63 15.38
CA THR A 134 -9.86 -5.97 14.91
C THR A 134 -9.83 -6.08 13.38
N ARG A 135 -9.94 -7.32 12.89
CA ARG A 135 -10.23 -7.64 11.49
C ARG A 135 -11.69 -7.98 11.31
N GLU A 136 -12.23 -7.68 10.13
CA GLU A 136 -13.56 -8.12 9.74
C GLU A 136 -13.47 -9.30 8.76
N LYS A 137 -14.37 -10.29 8.93
CA LYS A 137 -14.39 -11.48 8.07
C LYS A 137 -14.82 -11.10 6.65
N GLY A 138 -13.99 -11.45 5.67
CA GLY A 138 -14.29 -11.19 4.25
C GLY A 138 -13.99 -9.76 3.79
N ALA A 139 -13.42 -8.92 4.65
CA ALA A 139 -13.00 -7.57 4.31
C ALA A 139 -11.51 -7.35 4.64
N THR A 140 -10.86 -6.51 3.85
CA THR A 140 -9.45 -6.15 4.03
C THR A 140 -9.35 -4.80 4.73
N GLY A 141 -8.54 -4.73 5.79
CA GLY A 141 -8.34 -3.51 6.57
C GLY A 141 -8.29 -3.77 8.08
N VAL A 142 -8.41 -2.71 8.85
CA VAL A 142 -8.43 -2.75 10.32
C VAL A 142 -9.57 -1.89 10.84
N TRP A 143 -10.27 -2.37 11.86
CA TRP A 143 -11.46 -1.73 12.43
C TRP A 143 -11.32 -1.48 13.92
N VAL A 144 -11.93 -0.39 14.37
CA VAL A 144 -12.11 -0.03 15.78
C VAL A 144 -13.58 0.30 15.97
N ASP A 145 -14.25 -0.37 16.93
CA ASP A 145 -15.67 -0.17 17.24
C ASP A 145 -16.59 -0.23 16.01
N GLY A 146 -16.30 -1.15 15.07
CA GLY A 146 -17.06 -1.33 13.84
C GLY A 146 -16.77 -0.31 12.74
N ALA A 147 -15.91 0.69 12.96
CA ALA A 147 -15.47 1.65 11.97
C ALA A 147 -14.10 1.26 11.38
N LYS A 148 -13.97 1.31 10.05
CA LYS A 148 -12.68 1.04 9.40
C LYS A 148 -11.72 2.21 9.64
N VAL A 149 -10.63 1.93 10.34
CA VAL A 149 -9.58 2.93 10.66
C VAL A 149 -8.36 2.82 9.76
N ALA A 150 -8.17 1.67 9.10
CA ALA A 150 -7.11 1.52 8.09
C ALA A 150 -7.61 0.73 6.88
N ALA A 151 -7.41 1.27 5.70
CA ALA A 151 -7.63 0.63 4.41
C ALA A 151 -6.30 0.12 3.84
N ILE A 152 -6.32 -1.02 3.17
CA ILE A 152 -5.14 -1.63 2.57
C ILE A 152 -5.46 -1.96 1.11
N GLY A 153 -4.65 -1.42 0.20
CA GLY A 153 -4.65 -1.78 -1.22
C GLY A 153 -3.23 -2.09 -1.65
N VAL A 154 -3.01 -3.21 -2.30
CA VAL A 154 -1.68 -3.64 -2.73
C VAL A 154 -1.60 -3.79 -4.25
N HIS A 155 -0.45 -3.46 -4.80
CA HIS A 155 -0.04 -3.82 -6.15
C HIS A 155 1.11 -4.82 -6.06
N ILE A 156 0.95 -5.98 -6.69
CA ILE A 156 1.99 -7.00 -6.75
C ILE A 156 2.50 -7.08 -8.19
N SER A 157 3.73 -6.65 -8.39
CA SER A 157 4.39 -6.84 -9.68
C SER A 157 5.21 -8.13 -9.65
N ARG A 158 5.04 -8.97 -10.68
CA ARG A 158 5.90 -10.14 -10.88
C ARG A 158 7.23 -9.68 -11.47
N SER A 159 8.35 -10.19 -10.96
CA SER A 159 9.61 -10.06 -11.67
C SER A 159 9.51 -10.92 -12.94
N GLU A 160 9.75 -10.32 -14.09
CA GLU A 160 9.82 -11.05 -15.35
C GLU A 160 11.06 -11.95 -15.36
N GLU A 161 10.89 -13.19 -14.94
CA GLU A 161 11.63 -14.32 -15.44
C GLU A 161 10.61 -15.39 -15.81
N HIS A 162 10.52 -15.61 -17.12
CA HIS A 162 9.66 -16.47 -17.91
C HIS A 162 8.41 -15.81 -18.50
N THR A 163 8.57 -15.45 -19.78
CA THR A 163 7.52 -15.41 -20.79
C THR A 163 6.53 -16.55 -20.60
N SER A 164 5.35 -16.23 -20.10
CA SER A 164 4.11 -16.88 -20.48
C SER A 164 2.95 -16.00 -20.04
N GLU A 165 2.18 -15.63 -21.03
CA GLU A 165 0.93 -14.92 -20.95
C GLU A 165 0.04 -15.43 -19.81
N LEU A 166 -0.39 -14.51 -18.96
CA LEU A 166 -1.70 -14.53 -18.33
C LEU A 166 -2.13 -13.07 -18.21
N GLN A 167 -2.65 -12.57 -19.34
CA GLN A 167 -3.64 -11.51 -19.33
C GLN A 167 -4.90 -12.10 -18.70
N SER A 168 -5.38 -11.49 -17.62
CA SER A 168 -6.77 -11.55 -17.17
C SER A 168 -7.06 -10.33 -16.35
#